data_66bf1a3ff607da11eb557f99212453b7
#
_entry.id   66bf1a3ff607da11eb557f99212453b7
#
_cell.length_a   1.000
_cell.length_b   1.000
_cell.length_c   1.000
_cell.angle_alpha   90.00
_cell.angle_beta   90.00
_cell.angle_gamma   90.00
#
_symmetry.space_group_name_H-M   'P 1'
#
loop_
_entity.id
_entity.type
_entity.pdbx_description
1 polymer ?
#
loop_
_entity_poly.entity_id
_entity_poly.type
_entity_poly.pdbx_seq_one_letter_code
_entity_poly.pdbx_strand_id
1 'polypeptide(L)'
;MDDFILILKSKEECIQRKEQIEIFLDEELHLDLNAKSKYYPDKMGINFCGYRTFTTHRLLRTNSKKKIKRKVKEWNYLYHHKKLNFNKTLMSLNAWKGHASHCNSYNLQQKIYLNCDFIYKPNSEIF
;
A
#
# COMPACT_ATOMS: atom_id res chain seq x y z
N MET A 1 14.05 8.87 -5.26
CA MET A 1 13.31 8.44 -4.02
C MET A 1 14.00 9.15 -2.88
N ASP A 2 13.28 10.03 -2.20
CA ASP A 2 13.83 10.96 -1.23
C ASP A 2 13.43 10.62 0.22
N ASP A 3 12.71 9.51 0.37
CA ASP A 3 12.26 9.02 1.66
C ASP A 3 13.31 8.10 2.29
N PHE A 4 13.60 8.28 3.57
CA PHE A 4 14.46 7.41 4.36
C PHE A 4 13.88 7.15 5.75
N ILE A 5 14.35 6.12 6.41
CA ILE A 5 13.94 5.71 7.75
C ILE A 5 15.18 5.47 8.60
N LEU A 6 15.15 5.99 9.82
CA LEU A 6 16.14 5.69 10.87
C LEU A 6 15.45 4.95 12.02
N ILE A 7 16.10 3.91 12.52
CA ILE A 7 15.67 3.18 13.71
C ILE A 7 16.62 3.52 14.83
N LEU A 8 16.10 4.14 15.89
CA LEU A 8 16.86 4.67 17.00
C LEU A 8 16.32 4.10 18.32
N LYS A 9 17.11 4.18 19.39
CA LYS A 9 16.81 3.49 20.66
C LYS A 9 15.86 4.27 21.56
N SER A 10 15.85 5.60 21.47
CA SER A 10 15.06 6.46 22.35
C SER A 10 14.44 7.63 21.60
N LYS A 11 13.43 8.26 22.21
CA LYS A 11 12.81 9.48 21.71
C LYS A 11 13.80 10.65 21.70
N GLU A 12 14.62 10.76 22.72
CA GLU A 12 15.64 11.80 22.86
C GLU A 12 16.66 11.70 21.71
N GLU A 13 17.09 10.50 21.39
CA GLU A 13 17.97 10.25 20.25
C GLU A 13 17.29 10.62 18.92
N CYS A 14 16.01 10.34 18.77
CA CYS A 14 15.24 10.75 17.58
C CYS A 14 15.22 12.27 17.40
N ILE A 15 15.01 13.02 18.48
CA ILE A 15 14.99 14.48 18.45
C ILE A 15 16.37 15.02 18.04
N GLN A 16 17.43 14.54 18.66
CA GLN A 16 18.80 14.96 18.34
C GLN A 16 19.16 14.65 16.88
N ARG A 17 18.86 13.46 16.41
CA ARG A 17 19.14 13.06 15.01
C ARG A 17 18.35 13.89 14.01
N LYS A 18 17.08 14.16 14.31
CA LYS A 18 16.28 15.03 13.44
C LYS A 18 16.89 16.41 13.30
N GLU A 19 17.29 17.05 14.40
CA GLU A 19 17.96 18.35 14.39
C GLU A 19 19.27 18.31 13.59
N GLN A 20 20.10 17.28 13.78
CA GLN A 20 21.35 17.11 13.04
C GLN A 20 21.12 16.97 11.54
N ILE A 21 20.07 16.24 11.15
CA ILE A 21 19.69 16.08 9.73
C ILE A 21 19.19 17.40 9.15
N GLU A 22 18.36 18.15 9.88
CA GLU A 22 17.87 19.47 9.45
C GLU A 22 19.03 20.42 9.19
N ILE A 23 19.98 20.51 10.12
CA ILE A 23 21.19 21.35 9.97
C ILE A 23 22.02 20.91 8.75
N PHE A 24 22.29 19.61 8.63
CA PHE A 24 23.06 19.07 7.51
C PHE A 24 22.41 19.35 6.15
N LEU A 25 21.09 19.15 6.05
CA LEU A 25 20.35 19.41 4.81
C LEU A 25 20.40 20.89 4.42
N ASP A 26 20.23 21.78 5.39
CA ASP A 26 20.29 23.23 5.14
C ASP A 26 21.70 23.70 4.77
N GLU A 27 22.70 23.35 5.57
CA GLU A 27 24.06 23.86 5.40
C GLU A 27 24.78 23.25 4.20
N GLU A 28 24.66 21.94 3.98
CA GLU A 28 25.45 21.23 2.96
C GLU A 28 24.71 21.07 1.63
N LEU A 29 23.38 20.94 1.65
CA LEU A 29 22.60 20.62 0.48
C LEU A 29 21.58 21.70 0.09
N HIS A 30 21.40 22.73 0.93
CA HIS A 30 20.39 23.78 0.75
C HIS A 30 18.97 23.19 0.54
N LEU A 31 18.64 22.16 1.32
CA LEU A 31 17.37 21.45 1.28
C LEU A 31 16.66 21.54 2.63
N ASP A 32 15.34 21.62 2.57
CA ASP A 32 14.50 21.57 3.76
C ASP A 32 13.99 20.17 4.03
N LEU A 33 13.92 19.78 5.30
CA LEU A 33 13.25 18.55 5.70
C LEU A 33 11.75 18.69 5.54
N ASN A 34 11.11 17.70 4.90
CA ASN A 34 9.66 17.72 4.69
C ASN A 34 8.92 17.86 6.03
N ALA A 35 7.94 18.77 6.10
CA ALA A 35 7.13 19.02 7.29
C ALA A 35 6.38 17.76 7.81
N LYS A 36 6.22 16.72 6.97
CA LYS A 36 5.66 15.41 7.36
C LYS A 36 6.68 14.48 8.00
N SER A 37 7.95 14.85 8.06
CA SER A 37 9.00 14.07 8.73
C SER A 37 8.73 14.00 10.23
N LYS A 38 8.50 12.77 10.72
CA LYS A 38 8.06 12.50 12.09
C LYS A 38 8.85 11.35 12.70
N TYR A 39 8.92 11.34 14.01
CA TYR A 39 9.34 10.19 14.80
C TYR A 39 8.18 9.68 15.66
N TYR A 40 8.08 8.38 15.84
CA TYR A 40 7.02 7.72 16.61
C TYR A 40 7.46 6.31 17.04
N PRO A 41 6.80 5.71 18.04
CA PRO A 41 7.13 4.36 18.48
C PRO A 41 6.98 3.33 17.35
N ASP A 42 7.88 2.35 17.29
CA ASP A 42 7.90 1.26 16.32
C ASP A 42 6.62 0.41 16.30
N LYS A 43 5.97 0.28 17.48
CA LYS A 43 4.67 -0.41 17.61
C LYS A 43 3.55 0.18 16.74
N MET A 44 3.67 1.42 16.32
CA MET A 44 2.70 2.05 15.42
C MET A 44 2.88 1.62 13.96
N GLY A 45 3.99 0.99 13.62
CA GLY A 45 4.36 0.63 12.26
C GLY A 45 4.70 1.82 11.39
N ILE A 46 5.47 1.59 10.36
CA ILE A 46 6.00 2.61 9.45
C ILE A 46 5.39 2.43 8.06
N ASN A 47 4.83 3.50 7.50
CA ASN A 47 4.37 3.52 6.11
C ASN A 47 5.57 3.80 5.19
N PHE A 48 6.04 2.76 4.48
CA PHE A 48 7.16 2.87 3.56
C PHE A 48 6.99 1.94 2.36
N CYS A 49 7.37 2.38 1.17
CA CYS A 49 7.32 1.60 -0.07
C CYS A 49 5.98 0.88 -0.33
N GLY A 50 4.86 1.51 0.01
CA GLY A 50 3.51 0.95 -0.24
C GLY A 50 2.98 0.02 0.85
N TYR A 51 3.74 -0.24 1.90
CA TYR A 51 3.36 -1.11 3.02
C TYR A 51 3.36 -0.34 4.34
N ARG A 52 2.69 -0.91 5.33
CA ARG A 52 2.85 -0.56 6.73
C ARG A 52 3.63 -1.67 7.41
N THR A 53 4.87 -1.39 7.75
CA THR A 53 5.83 -2.35 8.29
C THR A 53 5.91 -2.22 9.81
N PHE A 54 5.77 -3.34 10.49
CA PHE A 54 5.94 -3.51 11.93
C PHE A 54 7.19 -4.36 12.18
N THR A 55 7.59 -4.51 13.42
CA THR A 55 8.73 -5.36 13.80
C THR A 55 8.53 -6.83 13.45
N THR A 56 7.27 -7.32 13.50
CA THR A 56 6.91 -8.74 13.34
C THR A 56 6.23 -9.06 12.02
N HIS A 57 5.61 -8.08 11.36
CA HIS A 57 4.82 -8.30 10.15
C HIS A 57 4.72 -7.05 9.29
N ARG A 58 4.17 -7.21 8.10
CA ARG A 58 3.96 -6.15 7.12
C ARG A 58 2.55 -6.25 6.55
N LEU A 59 1.89 -5.11 6.43
CA LEU A 59 0.52 -5.00 5.89
C LEU A 59 0.50 -4.07 4.68
N LEU A 60 -0.50 -4.25 3.81
CA LEU A 60 -0.80 -3.26 2.78
C LEU A 60 -1.29 -1.95 3.41
N ARG A 61 -0.88 -0.83 2.84
CA ARG A 61 -1.41 0.50 3.23
C ARG A 61 -2.91 0.58 3.01
N THR A 62 -3.60 1.31 3.89
CA THR A 62 -5.05 1.50 3.84
C THR A 62 -5.52 2.05 2.48
N ASN A 63 -4.76 2.97 1.89
CA ASN A 63 -5.08 3.52 0.56
C ASN A 63 -5.05 2.47 -0.54
N SER A 64 -4.08 1.54 -0.51
CA SER A 64 -4.01 0.42 -1.45
C SER A 64 -5.22 -0.51 -1.33
N LYS A 65 -5.63 -0.82 -0.09
CA LYS A 65 -6.83 -1.62 0.19
C LYS A 65 -8.11 -0.95 -0.33
N LYS A 66 -8.26 0.37 -0.10
CA LYS A 66 -9.41 1.14 -0.58
C LYS A 66 -9.45 1.18 -2.11
N LYS A 67 -8.28 1.37 -2.75
CA LYS A 67 -8.16 1.45 -4.21
C LYS A 67 -8.57 0.15 -4.90
N ILE A 68 -8.12 -1.01 -4.41
CA ILE A 68 -8.50 -2.29 -5.02
C ILE A 68 -9.99 -2.58 -4.84
N LYS A 69 -10.56 -2.31 -3.65
CA LYS A 69 -12.00 -2.49 -3.40
C LYS A 69 -12.85 -1.63 -4.34
N ARG A 70 -12.44 -0.38 -4.61
CA ARG A 70 -13.12 0.49 -5.58
C ARG A 70 -13.04 -0.07 -7.00
N LYS A 71 -11.84 -0.53 -7.42
CA LYS A 71 -11.66 -1.15 -8.73
C LYS A 71 -12.53 -2.40 -8.91
N VAL A 72 -12.63 -3.26 -7.90
CA VAL A 72 -13.50 -4.45 -7.96
C VAL A 72 -14.97 -4.07 -8.17
N LYS A 73 -15.45 -3.04 -7.47
CA LYS A 73 -16.83 -2.53 -7.69
C LYS A 73 -17.04 -2.04 -9.13
N GLU A 74 -16.09 -1.30 -9.67
CA GLU A 74 -16.12 -0.81 -11.05
C GLU A 74 -16.10 -1.99 -12.06
N TRP A 75 -15.22 -2.97 -11.84
CA TRP A 75 -15.13 -4.15 -12.69
C TRP A 75 -16.41 -4.99 -12.67
N ASN A 76 -17.02 -5.21 -11.52
CA ASN A 76 -18.30 -5.90 -11.41
C ASN A 76 -19.41 -5.14 -12.14
N TYR A 77 -19.46 -3.81 -12.01
CA TYR A 77 -20.40 -3.00 -12.78
C TYR A 77 -20.22 -3.17 -14.28
N LEU A 78 -18.98 -3.07 -14.78
CA LEU A 78 -18.68 -3.27 -16.20
C LEU A 78 -18.99 -4.70 -16.68
N TYR A 79 -18.77 -5.69 -15.83
CA TYR A 79 -19.09 -7.09 -16.11
C TYR A 79 -20.60 -7.28 -16.33
N HIS A 80 -21.42 -6.81 -15.42
CA HIS A 80 -22.88 -6.92 -15.53
C HIS A 80 -23.46 -6.13 -16.71
N HIS A 81 -22.75 -5.09 -17.17
CA HIS A 81 -23.13 -4.33 -18.37
C HIS A 81 -22.47 -4.83 -19.66
N LYS A 82 -21.83 -6.01 -19.65
CA LYS A 82 -21.14 -6.61 -20.80
C LYS A 82 -20.06 -5.70 -21.44
N LYS A 83 -19.43 -4.82 -20.62
CA LYS A 83 -18.41 -3.84 -21.03
C LYS A 83 -17.03 -4.15 -20.46
N LEU A 84 -16.86 -5.27 -19.72
CA LEU A 84 -15.59 -5.60 -19.08
C LEU A 84 -14.55 -6.06 -20.11
N ASN A 85 -13.37 -5.44 -20.09
CA ASN A 85 -12.20 -5.96 -20.79
C ASN A 85 -11.46 -6.95 -19.87
N PHE A 86 -11.71 -8.25 -20.07
CA PHE A 86 -11.15 -9.32 -19.22
C PHE A 86 -9.63 -9.29 -19.14
N ASN A 87 -8.94 -9.19 -20.28
CA ASN A 87 -7.48 -9.21 -20.30
C ASN A 87 -6.88 -8.07 -19.48
N LYS A 88 -7.36 -6.85 -19.70
CA LYS A 88 -6.90 -5.66 -18.95
C LYS A 88 -7.22 -5.76 -17.46
N THR A 89 -8.38 -6.30 -17.13
CA THR A 89 -8.82 -6.49 -15.73
C THR A 89 -7.97 -7.54 -15.03
N LEU A 90 -7.71 -8.68 -15.65
CA LEU A 90 -6.87 -9.73 -15.09
C LEU A 90 -5.42 -9.26 -14.93
N MET A 91 -4.86 -8.53 -15.89
CA MET A 91 -3.53 -7.93 -15.75
C MET A 91 -3.46 -6.99 -14.54
N SER A 92 -4.46 -6.13 -14.37
CA SER A 92 -4.52 -5.20 -13.22
C SER A 92 -4.68 -5.93 -11.87
N LEU A 93 -5.49 -7.00 -11.83
CA LEU A 93 -5.69 -7.82 -10.65
C LEU A 93 -4.42 -8.60 -10.28
N ASN A 94 -3.74 -9.19 -11.27
CA ASN A 94 -2.48 -9.91 -11.07
C ASN A 94 -1.35 -8.99 -10.61
N ALA A 95 -1.25 -7.79 -11.17
CA ALA A 95 -0.29 -6.78 -10.71
C ALA A 95 -0.53 -6.40 -9.23
N TRP A 96 -1.80 -6.20 -8.85
CA TRP A 96 -2.14 -5.97 -7.45
C TRP A 96 -1.82 -7.19 -6.56
N LYS A 97 -2.12 -8.41 -7.02
CA LYS A 97 -1.79 -9.66 -6.30
C LYS A 97 -0.28 -9.76 -6.06
N GLY A 98 0.53 -9.51 -7.08
CA GLY A 98 1.98 -9.49 -6.98
C GLY A 98 2.46 -8.53 -5.88
N HIS A 99 1.93 -7.30 -5.87
CA HIS A 99 2.21 -6.34 -4.80
C HIS A 99 1.72 -6.82 -3.42
N ALA A 100 0.50 -7.35 -3.33
CA ALA A 100 -0.09 -7.82 -2.07
C ALA A 100 0.63 -9.04 -1.49
N SER A 101 1.24 -9.90 -2.32
CA SER A 101 1.92 -11.13 -1.87
C SER A 101 3.20 -10.87 -1.08
N HIS A 102 3.77 -9.66 -1.14
CA HIS A 102 4.93 -9.26 -0.35
C HIS A 102 4.61 -8.86 1.11
N CYS A 103 3.37 -9.06 1.56
CA CYS A 103 2.94 -8.75 2.93
C CYS A 103 1.88 -9.75 3.41
N ASN A 104 1.48 -9.62 4.69
CA ASN A 104 0.45 -10.45 5.31
C ASN A 104 -0.93 -10.06 4.76
N SER A 105 -1.30 -10.58 3.61
CA SER A 105 -2.51 -10.20 2.88
C SER A 105 -3.36 -11.37 2.40
N TYR A 106 -3.09 -12.60 2.83
CA TYR A 106 -3.81 -13.79 2.37
C TYR A 106 -5.34 -13.63 2.50
N ASN A 107 -5.83 -13.33 3.70
CA ASN A 107 -7.26 -13.16 3.92
C ASN A 107 -7.86 -11.99 3.11
N LEU A 108 -7.10 -10.92 2.90
CA LEU A 108 -7.52 -9.81 2.06
C LEU A 108 -7.61 -10.24 0.60
N GLN A 109 -6.62 -10.98 0.10
CA GLN A 109 -6.63 -11.52 -1.27
C GLN A 109 -7.85 -12.41 -1.48
N GLN A 110 -8.13 -13.35 -0.58
CA GLN A 110 -9.32 -14.21 -0.65
C GLN A 110 -10.62 -13.39 -0.73
N LYS A 111 -10.77 -12.38 0.15
CA LYS A 111 -11.93 -11.49 0.12
C LYS A 111 -12.07 -10.72 -1.20
N ILE A 112 -10.97 -10.25 -1.78
CA ILE A 112 -10.98 -9.55 -3.06
C ILE A 112 -11.44 -10.48 -4.17
N TYR A 113 -10.89 -11.70 -4.26
CA TYR A 113 -11.29 -12.67 -5.27
C TYR A 113 -12.77 -13.09 -5.15
N LEU A 114 -13.25 -13.38 -3.94
CA LEU A 114 -14.65 -13.74 -3.70
C LEU A 114 -15.64 -12.63 -4.07
N ASN A 115 -15.19 -11.37 -4.10
CA ASN A 115 -16.00 -10.24 -4.51
C ASN A 115 -15.91 -9.93 -6.03
N CYS A 116 -15.08 -10.66 -6.79
CA CYS A 116 -15.00 -10.51 -8.24
C CYS A 116 -16.04 -11.39 -8.93
N ASP A 117 -17.18 -10.83 -9.28
CA ASP A 117 -18.30 -11.56 -9.91
C ASP A 117 -17.89 -12.27 -11.20
N PHE A 118 -16.99 -11.66 -11.99
CA PHE A 118 -16.46 -12.23 -13.23
C PHE A 118 -15.54 -13.44 -13.04
N ILE A 119 -15.17 -13.78 -11.80
CA ILE A 119 -14.37 -14.99 -11.49
C ILE A 119 -15.27 -16.11 -10.98
N TYR A 120 -16.20 -15.81 -10.05
CA TYR A 120 -16.97 -16.82 -9.32
C TYR A 120 -18.45 -16.90 -9.71
N LYS A 121 -18.93 -15.94 -10.48
CA LYS A 121 -20.30 -15.94 -11.01
C LYS A 121 -20.25 -15.78 -12.53
N PRO A 122 -19.74 -16.78 -13.27
CA PRO A 122 -19.83 -16.73 -14.72
C PRO A 122 -21.29 -16.56 -15.09
N ASN A 123 -21.57 -15.65 -16.01
CA ASN A 123 -22.94 -15.46 -16.51
C ASN A 123 -23.50 -16.82 -16.90
N SER A 124 -24.58 -17.27 -16.26
CA SER A 124 -25.33 -18.48 -16.55
C SER A 124 -26.07 -18.43 -17.90
N GLU A 125 -25.71 -17.52 -18.78
CA GLU A 125 -26.30 -17.30 -20.09
C GLU A 125 -25.34 -17.62 -21.26
N ILE A 126 -24.55 -18.68 -21.14
CA ILE A 126 -23.88 -19.30 -22.28
C ILE A 126 -24.32 -20.76 -22.32
N PHE A 127 -25.60 -20.91 -22.59
CA PHE A 127 -26.15 -22.11 -23.22
C PHE A 127 -27.30 -21.71 -24.13
#